data_daa8fec94a5d99f19264a5c26427b1c8
#
_entry.id   daa8fec94a5d99f19264a5c26427b1c8
#
_cell.length_a   1.000
_cell.length_b   1.000
_cell.length_c   1.000
_cell.angle_alpha   90.00
_cell.angle_beta   90.00
_cell.angle_gamma   90.00
#
_symmetry.space_group_name_H-M   'P 1'
#
loop_
_entity.id
_entity.type
_entity.pdbx_description
1 polymer ?
#
loop_
_entity_poly.entity_id
_entity_poly.type
_entity_poly.pdbx_seq_one_letter_code
_entity_poly.pdbx_strand_id
1 'polypeptide(L)'
;HNSVTFDMAYTAMKFFEENGIEVTLRDLYAMKWNPVLSFDEFYYQKDGIGTPTKDVAEEQKFVTQADYIIFVYPNWHDSANSIVKGYQERVFAKEFAYTADSNGLRGLLKGKGLFTIMNCGFLGGGRGFIGNGVGISDEKWDSYMKAYKVFDDDLAEWWGMDNYGRFMNDRYPKNLSENYSKEIDKLREDLKVYLNKTFINKK
;
A
#
# COMPACT_ATOMS: atom_id res chain seq x y z
N HIS A 1 -17.74 -2.28 -6.67
CA HIS A 1 -16.82 -1.27 -7.19
C HIS A 1 -16.22 -1.72 -8.52
N ASN A 2 -16.33 -0.90 -9.55
CA ASN A 2 -15.72 -1.17 -10.87
C ASN A 2 -14.30 -0.56 -10.94
N SER A 3 -13.49 -0.78 -9.94
CA SER A 3 -12.13 -0.22 -9.85
C SER A 3 -11.09 -1.33 -9.90
N VAL A 4 -10.07 -1.18 -10.73
CA VAL A 4 -8.94 -2.10 -10.82
C VAL A 4 -8.25 -2.26 -9.45
N THR A 5 -8.14 -1.19 -8.67
CA THR A 5 -7.56 -1.25 -7.32
C THR A 5 -8.35 -2.16 -6.39
N PHE A 6 -9.68 -2.05 -6.39
CA PHE A 6 -10.53 -2.95 -5.61
C PHE A 6 -10.50 -4.38 -6.13
N ASP A 7 -10.43 -4.58 -7.44
CA ASP A 7 -10.29 -5.91 -8.04
C ASP A 7 -9.01 -6.60 -7.58
N MET A 8 -7.89 -5.88 -7.55
CA MET A 8 -6.63 -6.41 -7.01
C MET A 8 -6.72 -6.71 -5.50
N ALA A 9 -7.39 -5.85 -4.72
CA ALA A 9 -7.58 -6.09 -3.29
C ALA A 9 -8.37 -7.38 -3.03
N TYR A 10 -9.50 -7.56 -3.73
CA TYR A 10 -10.31 -8.78 -3.60
C TYR A 10 -9.60 -10.02 -4.15
N THR A 11 -8.82 -9.88 -5.21
CA THR A 11 -8.00 -10.99 -5.75
C THR A 11 -6.96 -11.44 -4.72
N ALA A 12 -6.27 -10.50 -4.10
CA ALA A 12 -5.29 -10.80 -3.05
C ALA A 12 -5.96 -11.43 -1.82
N MET A 13 -7.08 -10.87 -1.36
CA MET A 13 -7.84 -11.42 -0.23
C MET A 13 -8.22 -12.89 -0.48
N LYS A 14 -8.88 -13.18 -1.60
CA LYS A 14 -9.25 -14.55 -1.98
C LYS A 14 -8.05 -15.48 -2.07
N PHE A 15 -6.96 -15.01 -2.67
CA PHE A 15 -5.73 -15.80 -2.76
C PHE A 15 -5.24 -16.22 -1.37
N PHE A 16 -5.20 -15.33 -0.41
CA PHE A 16 -4.76 -15.65 0.95
C PHE A 16 -5.73 -16.59 1.65
N GLU A 17 -7.04 -16.37 1.57
CA GLU A 17 -8.07 -17.22 2.14
C GLU A 17 -8.01 -18.66 1.56
N GLU A 18 -7.83 -18.79 0.25
CA GLU A 18 -7.67 -20.09 -0.44
C GLU A 18 -6.39 -20.83 0.00
N ASN A 19 -5.40 -20.12 0.53
CA ASN A 19 -4.18 -20.69 1.11
C ASN A 19 -4.23 -20.82 2.65
N GLY A 20 -5.40 -20.69 3.25
CA GLY A 20 -5.61 -20.87 4.70
C GLY A 20 -5.08 -19.72 5.56
N ILE A 21 -4.87 -18.54 4.98
CA ILE A 21 -4.41 -17.34 5.69
C ILE A 21 -5.63 -16.47 5.99
N GLU A 22 -5.82 -16.12 7.25
CA GLU A 22 -6.90 -15.24 7.68
C GLU A 22 -6.65 -13.81 7.20
N VAL A 23 -7.69 -13.17 6.65
CA VAL A 23 -7.62 -11.82 6.11
C VAL A 23 -8.66 -10.91 6.76
N THR A 24 -8.24 -9.77 7.25
CA THR A 24 -9.12 -8.69 7.70
C THR A 24 -9.04 -7.52 6.72
N LEU A 25 -10.06 -7.34 5.90
CA LEU A 25 -10.14 -6.21 4.96
C LEU A 25 -10.56 -4.93 5.69
N ARG A 26 -9.77 -3.86 5.51
CA ARG A 26 -10.10 -2.51 5.97
C ARG A 26 -10.41 -1.63 4.75
N ASP A 27 -11.67 -1.64 4.30
CA ASP A 27 -12.14 -0.75 3.22
C ASP A 27 -12.38 0.65 3.77
N LEU A 28 -11.40 1.52 3.62
CA LEU A 28 -11.40 2.87 4.19
C LEU A 28 -12.56 3.74 3.66
N TYR A 29 -13.03 3.50 2.43
CA TYR A 29 -14.20 4.20 1.89
C TYR A 29 -15.51 3.71 2.52
N ALA A 30 -15.69 2.40 2.64
CA ALA A 30 -16.86 1.82 3.30
C ALA A 30 -16.91 2.18 4.79
N MET A 31 -15.76 2.26 5.44
CA MET A 31 -15.61 2.72 6.83
C MET A 31 -15.85 4.22 7.01
N LYS A 32 -15.88 4.99 5.92
CA LYS A 32 -15.89 6.46 5.96
C LYS A 32 -14.73 7.02 6.79
N TRP A 33 -13.55 6.42 6.64
CA TRP A 33 -12.37 6.84 7.35
C TRP A 33 -12.08 8.32 7.12
N ASN A 34 -11.88 9.08 8.20
CA ASN A 34 -11.44 10.46 8.11
C ASN A 34 -9.91 10.49 7.96
N PRO A 35 -9.36 10.91 6.80
CA PRO A 35 -7.91 10.96 6.62
C PRO A 35 -7.23 12.16 7.26
N VAL A 36 -8.00 13.11 7.79
CA VAL A 36 -7.46 14.37 8.30
C VAL A 36 -7.02 14.22 9.75
N LEU A 37 -5.74 14.48 10.00
CA LEU A 37 -5.18 14.54 11.34
C LEU A 37 -5.81 15.70 12.13
N SER A 38 -6.33 15.42 13.32
CA SER A 38 -6.85 16.44 14.21
C SER A 38 -5.72 17.19 14.94
N PHE A 39 -6.04 18.33 15.56
CA PHE A 39 -5.06 19.05 16.38
C PHE A 39 -4.55 18.21 17.57
N ASP A 40 -5.42 17.46 18.20
CA ASP A 40 -5.05 16.61 19.34
C ASP A 40 -4.13 15.48 18.90
N GLU A 41 -4.41 14.86 17.76
CA GLU A 41 -3.52 13.87 17.15
C GLU A 41 -2.18 14.48 16.73
N PHE A 42 -2.18 15.72 16.26
CA PHE A 42 -0.92 16.42 15.89
C PHE A 42 0.01 16.56 17.11
N TYR A 43 -0.52 16.99 18.28
CA TYR A 43 0.29 17.06 19.50
C TYR A 43 0.75 15.68 19.96
N TYR A 44 -0.12 14.68 19.88
CA TYR A 44 0.25 13.30 20.17
C TYR A 44 1.39 12.82 19.25
N GLN A 45 1.29 13.04 17.96
CA GLN A 45 2.31 12.66 16.97
C GLN A 45 3.64 13.40 17.20
N LYS A 46 3.58 14.66 17.58
CA LYS A 46 4.76 15.48 17.80
C LYS A 46 5.51 15.08 19.07
N ASP A 47 4.80 14.96 20.17
CA ASP A 47 5.40 14.86 21.51
C ASP A 47 5.31 13.46 22.12
N GLY A 48 4.53 12.55 21.52
CA GLY A 48 4.23 11.23 22.07
C GLY A 48 3.41 11.29 23.36
N ILE A 49 2.75 12.42 23.64
CA ILE A 49 1.98 12.67 24.85
C ILE A 49 0.49 12.63 24.52
N GLY A 50 -0.26 11.88 25.30
CA GLY A 50 -1.70 11.70 25.12
C GLY A 50 -2.07 10.30 24.65
N THR A 51 -3.26 10.17 24.08
CA THR A 51 -3.80 8.90 23.59
C THR A 51 -4.33 9.08 22.17
N PRO A 52 -4.25 8.04 21.34
CA PRO A 52 -4.89 8.08 20.04
C PRO A 52 -6.41 8.24 20.18
N THR A 53 -7.05 8.83 19.18
CA THR A 53 -8.50 8.87 19.06
C THR A 53 -9.08 7.46 19.01
N LYS A 54 -10.35 7.30 19.32
CA LYS A 54 -10.98 5.97 19.41
C LYS A 54 -10.88 5.18 18.12
N ASP A 55 -11.11 5.81 16.97
CA ASP A 55 -11.01 5.20 15.66
C ASP A 55 -9.58 4.74 15.35
N VAL A 56 -8.58 5.55 15.66
CA VAL A 56 -7.17 5.20 15.53
C VAL A 56 -6.79 4.04 16.46
N ALA A 57 -7.22 4.09 17.73
CA ALA A 57 -6.93 3.02 18.68
C ALA A 57 -7.55 1.67 18.27
N GLU A 58 -8.72 1.69 17.64
CA GLU A 58 -9.34 0.48 17.09
C GLU A 58 -8.51 -0.08 15.92
N GLU A 59 -8.05 0.75 15.00
CA GLU A 59 -7.20 0.29 13.88
C GLU A 59 -5.83 -0.20 14.36
N GLN A 60 -5.24 0.43 15.36
CA GLN A 60 -3.99 -0.02 15.96
C GLN A 60 -4.08 -1.43 16.57
N LYS A 61 -5.26 -1.85 17.04
CA LYS A 61 -5.47 -3.24 17.49
C LYS A 61 -5.37 -4.23 16.31
N PHE A 62 -5.98 -3.92 15.16
CA PHE A 62 -5.85 -4.76 13.97
C PHE A 62 -4.40 -4.84 13.51
N VAL A 63 -3.68 -3.72 13.47
CA VAL A 63 -2.26 -3.70 13.14
C VAL A 63 -1.46 -4.54 14.14
N THR A 64 -1.76 -4.47 15.43
CA THR A 64 -1.07 -5.25 16.47
C THR A 64 -1.26 -6.75 16.30
N GLN A 65 -2.47 -7.18 15.92
CA GLN A 65 -2.82 -8.59 15.76
C GLN A 65 -2.32 -9.21 14.44
N ALA A 66 -2.13 -8.38 13.40
CA ALA A 66 -1.73 -8.86 12.09
C ALA A 66 -0.24 -9.23 12.04
N ASP A 67 0.10 -10.29 11.32
CA ASP A 67 1.48 -10.63 10.96
C ASP A 67 1.97 -9.82 9.76
N TYR A 68 1.05 -9.48 8.85
CA TYR A 68 1.34 -8.71 7.65
C TYR A 68 0.37 -7.54 7.48
N ILE A 69 0.91 -6.42 7.06
CA ILE A 69 0.13 -5.25 6.64
C ILE A 69 0.28 -5.10 5.13
N ILE A 70 -0.85 -5.10 4.43
CA ILE A 70 -0.87 -4.98 2.97
C ILE A 70 -1.65 -3.72 2.59
N PHE A 71 -0.96 -2.74 2.06
CA PHE A 71 -1.60 -1.55 1.51
C PHE A 71 -1.98 -1.77 0.06
N VAL A 72 -3.24 -1.47 -0.29
CA VAL A 72 -3.73 -1.54 -1.67
C VAL A 72 -4.30 -0.18 -2.07
N TYR A 73 -3.69 0.49 -3.03
CA TYR A 73 -4.10 1.84 -3.42
C TYR A 73 -3.72 2.20 -4.86
N PRO A 74 -4.41 3.19 -5.45
CA PRO A 74 -3.95 3.79 -6.70
C PRO A 74 -2.77 4.72 -6.41
N ASN A 75 -1.72 4.62 -7.22
CA ASN A 75 -0.64 5.61 -7.18
C ASN A 75 -1.10 6.89 -7.88
N TRP A 76 -1.34 7.93 -7.11
CA TRP A 76 -1.69 9.27 -7.60
C TRP A 76 -0.63 10.29 -7.18
N HIS A 77 -0.11 11.02 -8.16
CA HIS A 77 0.96 12.01 -7.91
C HIS A 77 2.17 11.41 -7.16
N ASP A 78 2.58 10.21 -7.60
CA ASP A 78 3.71 9.46 -7.01
C ASP A 78 3.57 9.21 -5.50
N SER A 79 2.34 8.99 -5.05
CA SER A 79 2.03 8.73 -3.64
C SER A 79 0.77 7.85 -3.49
N ALA A 80 0.55 7.35 -2.30
CA ALA A 80 -0.74 6.81 -1.91
C ALA A 80 -1.79 7.92 -1.99
N ASN A 81 -3.02 7.58 -2.38
CA ASN A 81 -4.13 8.54 -2.37
C ASN A 81 -4.43 9.01 -0.94
N SER A 82 -5.06 10.17 -0.81
CA SER A 82 -5.23 10.90 0.44
C SER A 82 -5.83 10.07 1.58
N ILE A 83 -6.79 9.20 1.29
CA ILE A 83 -7.43 8.40 2.35
C ILE A 83 -6.46 7.35 2.93
N VAL A 84 -5.65 6.70 2.09
CA VAL A 84 -4.63 5.74 2.53
C VAL A 84 -3.47 6.48 3.20
N LYS A 85 -3.04 7.60 2.64
CA LYS A 85 -1.99 8.42 3.24
C LYS A 85 -2.38 8.92 4.63
N GLY A 86 -3.61 9.43 4.80
CA GLY A 86 -4.12 9.83 6.10
C GLY A 86 -4.29 8.66 7.08
N TYR A 87 -4.64 7.47 6.58
CA TYR A 87 -4.63 6.26 7.41
C TYR A 87 -3.22 5.94 7.91
N GLN A 88 -2.22 5.98 7.04
CA GLN A 88 -0.82 5.79 7.42
C GLN A 88 -0.37 6.82 8.47
N GLU A 89 -0.67 8.10 8.24
CA GLU A 89 -0.28 9.18 9.14
C GLU A 89 -0.95 9.12 10.52
N ARG A 90 -2.22 8.74 10.59
CA ARG A 90 -2.97 8.69 11.84
C ARG A 90 -2.73 7.41 12.62
N VAL A 91 -2.73 6.25 11.96
CA VAL A 91 -2.63 4.94 12.62
C VAL A 91 -1.20 4.58 12.98
N PHE A 92 -0.25 4.81 12.06
CA PHE A 92 1.16 4.49 12.28
C PHE A 92 1.91 5.62 12.99
N ALA A 93 1.32 6.05 14.08
CA ALA A 93 1.73 7.18 14.88
C ALA A 93 3.04 6.94 15.65
N LYS A 94 3.66 8.03 16.09
CA LYS A 94 4.75 8.00 17.06
C LYS A 94 4.32 7.26 18.34
N GLU A 95 5.24 6.55 18.98
CA GLU A 95 5.04 5.68 20.14
C GLU A 95 4.13 4.45 19.90
N PHE A 96 3.64 4.29 18.67
CA PHE A 96 2.97 3.06 18.22
C PHE A 96 3.78 2.34 17.13
N ALA A 97 4.00 2.99 16.00
CA ALA A 97 4.75 2.39 14.89
C ALA A 97 6.24 2.72 14.94
N TYR A 98 6.59 3.83 15.51
CA TYR A 98 7.98 4.27 15.67
C TYR A 98 8.15 5.16 16.89
N THR A 99 9.40 5.30 17.35
CA THR A 99 9.80 6.31 18.32
C THR A 99 11.03 7.06 17.82
N ALA A 100 11.30 8.22 18.38
CA ALA A 100 12.47 9.02 18.04
C ALA A 100 13.10 9.58 19.30
N ASP A 101 14.40 9.37 19.45
CA ASP A 101 15.22 9.85 20.55
C ASP A 101 16.52 10.49 20.03
N SER A 102 17.48 10.76 20.91
CA SER A 102 18.79 11.35 20.55
C SER A 102 19.62 10.47 19.59
N ASN A 103 19.29 9.19 19.44
CA ASN A 103 19.97 8.26 18.53
C ASN A 103 19.28 8.13 17.17
N GLY A 104 18.17 8.82 16.97
CA GLY A 104 17.39 8.84 15.74
C GLY A 104 16.06 8.13 15.84
N LEU A 105 15.52 7.77 14.68
CA LEU A 105 14.24 7.09 14.55
C LEU A 105 14.42 5.58 14.70
N ARG A 106 13.49 4.95 15.44
CA ARG A 106 13.46 3.50 15.66
C ARG A 106 12.05 2.97 15.47
N GLY A 107 11.88 2.01 14.55
CA GLY A 107 10.61 1.33 14.33
C GLY A 107 10.25 0.36 15.46
N LEU A 108 8.96 0.27 15.76
CA LEU A 108 8.40 -0.51 16.86
C LEU A 108 7.59 -1.74 16.42
N LEU A 109 7.28 -1.86 15.11
CA LEU A 109 6.48 -2.97 14.57
C LEU A 109 7.33 -4.15 14.10
N LYS A 110 8.35 -4.50 14.85
CA LYS A 110 9.26 -5.61 14.55
C LYS A 110 8.53 -6.95 14.47
N GLY A 111 8.95 -7.78 13.52
CA GLY A 111 8.36 -9.09 13.28
C GLY A 111 7.09 -9.07 12.45
N LYS A 112 6.66 -7.90 11.98
CA LYS A 112 5.54 -7.75 11.03
C LYS A 112 6.06 -7.50 9.63
N GLY A 113 5.37 -8.04 8.63
CA GLY A 113 5.69 -7.81 7.23
C GLY A 113 4.90 -6.65 6.63
N LEU A 114 5.53 -5.87 5.77
CA LEU A 114 4.90 -4.85 4.93
C LEU A 114 4.91 -5.28 3.47
N PHE A 115 3.78 -5.17 2.81
CA PHE A 115 3.65 -5.38 1.37
C PHE A 115 2.73 -4.32 0.76
N THR A 116 3.02 -3.91 -0.47
CA THR A 116 2.21 -2.89 -1.16
C THR A 116 1.71 -3.42 -2.51
N ILE A 117 0.43 -3.19 -2.80
CA ILE A 117 -0.20 -3.45 -4.09
C ILE A 117 -0.65 -2.11 -4.67
N MET A 118 -0.08 -1.73 -5.80
CA MET A 118 -0.36 -0.43 -6.42
C MET A 118 -0.92 -0.58 -7.82
N ASN A 119 -1.87 0.29 -8.14
CA ASN A 119 -2.34 0.50 -9.51
C ASN A 119 -1.92 1.89 -9.97
N CYS A 120 -1.05 1.95 -10.98
CA CYS A 120 -0.64 3.22 -11.60
C CYS A 120 -1.48 3.48 -12.84
N GLY A 121 -1.99 4.69 -12.96
CA GLY A 121 -2.69 5.12 -14.17
C GLY A 121 -1.74 5.20 -15.37
N PHE A 122 -2.31 5.03 -16.56
CA PHE A 122 -1.57 5.18 -17.82
C PHE A 122 -1.55 6.61 -18.33
N LEU A 123 -2.07 7.54 -17.59
CA LEU A 123 -2.22 8.92 -18.01
C LEU A 123 -0.97 9.73 -17.69
N GLY A 124 -0.36 10.25 -18.73
CA GLY A 124 0.58 11.34 -18.67
C GLY A 124 1.87 11.05 -17.92
N GLY A 125 2.81 10.37 -18.52
CA GLY A 125 4.15 10.18 -17.96
C GLY A 125 4.41 8.81 -17.36
N GLY A 126 3.44 7.89 -17.46
CA GLY A 126 3.64 6.50 -17.07
C GLY A 126 4.47 5.70 -18.06
N ARG A 127 4.40 4.40 -17.94
CA ARG A 127 5.09 3.44 -18.81
C ARG A 127 4.66 3.58 -20.27
N GLY A 128 5.65 3.64 -21.14
CA GLY A 128 5.46 3.74 -22.59
C GLY A 128 5.08 5.14 -23.06
N PHE A 129 5.12 5.32 -24.39
CA PHE A 129 4.74 6.57 -25.02
C PHE A 129 3.25 6.56 -25.34
N ILE A 130 2.54 7.57 -24.88
CA ILE A 130 1.12 7.79 -25.16
C ILE A 130 1.02 8.94 -26.16
N GLY A 131 0.87 8.65 -27.46
CA GLY A 131 0.73 9.67 -28.48
C GLY A 131 1.79 10.77 -28.34
N ASN A 132 1.56 11.97 -28.62
CA ASN A 132 2.38 13.19 -28.58
C ASN A 132 3.65 13.22 -27.67
N GLY A 133 4.30 12.09 -27.42
CA GLY A 133 5.51 12.00 -26.63
C GLY A 133 5.29 12.06 -25.11
N VAL A 134 4.06 11.90 -24.65
CA VAL A 134 3.75 11.77 -23.23
C VAL A 134 4.08 10.33 -22.79
N GLY A 135 4.77 10.21 -21.66
CA GLY A 135 5.26 8.94 -21.16
C GLY A 135 6.76 8.74 -21.43
N ILE A 136 7.31 7.72 -20.84
CA ILE A 136 8.72 7.37 -20.96
C ILE A 136 8.90 5.93 -21.41
N SER A 137 10.08 5.58 -21.92
CA SER A 137 10.38 4.19 -22.31
C SER A 137 10.26 3.24 -21.12
N ASP A 138 9.95 1.98 -21.39
CA ASP A 138 9.83 0.94 -20.36
C ASP A 138 11.06 0.86 -19.48
N GLU A 139 12.26 0.92 -20.05
CA GLU A 139 13.52 0.86 -19.32
C GLU A 139 13.70 2.03 -18.36
N LYS A 140 13.39 3.25 -18.79
CA LYS A 140 13.45 4.44 -17.93
C LYS A 140 12.41 4.38 -16.82
N TRP A 141 11.21 3.93 -17.14
CA TRP A 141 10.15 3.76 -16.15
C TRP A 141 10.52 2.74 -15.09
N ASP A 142 11.03 1.57 -15.49
CA ASP A 142 11.47 0.52 -14.56
C ASP A 142 12.58 1.02 -13.63
N SER A 143 13.54 1.77 -14.19
CA SER A 143 14.62 2.37 -13.41
C SER A 143 14.11 3.39 -12.38
N TYR A 144 13.19 4.28 -12.82
CA TYR A 144 12.54 5.25 -11.95
C TYR A 144 11.78 4.58 -10.82
N MET A 145 10.89 3.65 -11.14
CA MET A 145 10.07 2.97 -10.14
C MET A 145 10.89 2.11 -9.19
N LYS A 146 12.00 1.52 -9.65
CA LYS A 146 12.93 0.80 -8.77
C LYS A 146 13.61 1.71 -7.76
N ALA A 147 13.90 2.95 -8.13
CA ALA A 147 14.52 3.93 -7.23
C ALA A 147 13.52 4.54 -6.23
N TYR A 148 12.23 4.37 -6.46
CA TYR A 148 11.17 5.00 -5.65
C TYR A 148 10.90 4.17 -4.41
N LYS A 149 11.51 4.53 -3.30
CA LYS A 149 11.51 3.76 -2.05
C LYS A 149 10.34 4.04 -1.13
N VAL A 150 9.70 5.19 -1.28
CA VAL A 150 8.61 5.66 -0.40
C VAL A 150 7.40 4.71 -0.34
N PHE A 151 7.22 3.84 -1.33
CA PHE A 151 6.06 2.94 -1.39
C PHE A 151 6.18 1.71 -0.47
N ASP A 152 7.38 1.31 -0.12
CA ASP A 152 7.65 0.11 0.67
C ASP A 152 8.90 0.23 1.55
N ASP A 153 10.09 0.44 0.96
CA ASP A 153 11.37 0.44 1.68
C ASP A 153 11.38 1.43 2.84
N ASP A 154 11.07 2.70 2.57
CA ASP A 154 11.11 3.76 3.58
C ASP A 154 10.09 3.54 4.69
N LEU A 155 8.88 3.09 4.33
CA LEU A 155 7.83 2.81 5.31
C LEU A 155 8.20 1.62 6.21
N ALA A 156 8.73 0.55 5.60
CA ALA A 156 9.15 -0.62 6.35
C ALA A 156 10.29 -0.27 7.33
N GLU A 157 11.28 0.51 6.88
CA GLU A 157 12.38 0.97 7.73
C GLU A 157 11.88 1.83 8.89
N TRP A 158 11.04 2.84 8.61
CA TRP A 158 10.51 3.73 9.64
C TRP A 158 9.69 3.03 10.70
N TRP A 159 8.93 2.02 10.31
CA TRP A 159 8.09 1.27 11.25
C TRP A 159 8.78 0.02 11.83
N GLY A 160 9.98 -0.31 11.35
CA GLY A 160 10.75 -1.47 11.79
C GLY A 160 10.16 -2.80 11.34
N MET A 161 9.44 -2.80 10.21
CA MET A 161 8.81 -3.96 9.61
C MET A 161 9.75 -4.63 8.60
N ASP A 162 9.53 -5.92 8.35
CA ASP A 162 10.19 -6.62 7.25
C ASP A 162 9.55 -6.23 5.91
N ASN A 163 10.36 -5.76 4.96
CA ASN A 163 9.87 -5.40 3.63
C ASN A 163 9.66 -6.64 2.76
N TYR A 164 8.42 -6.90 2.36
CA TYR A 164 8.03 -7.96 1.42
C TYR A 164 7.91 -7.46 -0.02
N GLY A 165 8.25 -6.19 -0.26
CA GLY A 165 8.24 -5.57 -1.58
C GLY A 165 6.88 -5.05 -1.98
N ARG A 166 6.69 -4.97 -3.30
CA ARG A 166 5.48 -4.41 -3.89
C ARG A 166 5.11 -5.09 -5.19
N PHE A 167 3.81 -5.21 -5.43
CA PHE A 167 3.24 -5.50 -6.74
C PHE A 167 2.71 -4.20 -7.34
N MET A 168 3.18 -3.85 -8.51
CA MET A 168 2.77 -2.63 -9.19
C MET A 168 2.14 -2.97 -10.54
N ASN A 169 0.87 -2.61 -10.71
CA ASN A 169 0.23 -2.65 -12.01
C ASN A 169 0.34 -1.29 -12.70
N ASP A 170 1.10 -1.23 -13.77
CA ASP A 170 1.28 -0.04 -14.61
C ASP A 170 1.05 -0.33 -16.11
N ARG A 171 0.45 -1.49 -16.43
CA ARG A 171 0.33 -1.97 -17.79
C ARG A 171 -1.10 -2.13 -18.29
N TYR A 172 -1.99 -2.71 -17.49
CA TYR A 172 -3.34 -3.08 -17.91
C TYR A 172 -4.32 -3.22 -16.74
N PRO A 173 -5.64 -3.16 -17.00
CA PRO A 173 -6.21 -2.89 -18.31
C PRO A 173 -5.94 -1.45 -18.75
N LYS A 174 -5.74 -1.24 -20.04
CA LYS A 174 -5.66 0.10 -20.62
C LYS A 174 -7.05 0.74 -20.62
N ASN A 175 -7.10 2.04 -20.39
CA ASN A 175 -8.35 2.79 -20.53
C ASN A 175 -8.95 2.60 -21.92
N LEU A 176 -10.25 2.33 -21.98
CA LEU A 176 -10.99 2.08 -23.23
C LEU A 176 -10.48 0.90 -24.05
N SER A 177 -9.80 -0.06 -23.43
CA SER A 177 -9.36 -1.28 -24.12
C SER A 177 -10.56 -2.14 -24.54
N GLU A 178 -10.58 -2.54 -25.80
CA GLU A 178 -11.55 -3.54 -26.31
C GLU A 178 -11.33 -4.93 -25.69
N ASN A 179 -10.14 -5.18 -25.13
CA ASN A 179 -9.76 -6.42 -24.48
C ASN A 179 -9.82 -6.36 -22.94
N TYR A 180 -10.54 -5.39 -22.38
CA TYR A 180 -10.56 -5.13 -20.94
C TYR A 180 -10.73 -6.40 -20.08
N SER A 181 -11.68 -7.27 -20.44
CA SER A 181 -11.94 -8.51 -19.71
C SER A 181 -10.71 -9.44 -19.67
N LYS A 182 -10.03 -9.61 -20.79
CA LYS A 182 -8.81 -10.44 -20.85
C LYS A 182 -7.64 -9.81 -20.10
N GLU A 183 -7.54 -8.50 -20.16
CA GLU A 183 -6.48 -7.75 -19.48
C GLU A 183 -6.64 -7.79 -17.96
N ILE A 184 -7.88 -7.70 -17.44
CA ILE A 184 -8.13 -7.81 -16.00
C ILE A 184 -7.89 -9.24 -15.50
N ASP A 185 -8.27 -10.26 -16.27
CA ASP A 185 -7.99 -11.66 -15.92
C ASP A 185 -6.48 -11.93 -15.88
N LYS A 186 -5.74 -11.39 -16.83
CA LYS A 186 -4.28 -11.48 -16.82
C LYS A 186 -3.68 -10.78 -15.59
N LEU A 187 -4.16 -9.60 -15.23
CA LEU A 187 -3.70 -8.89 -14.05
C LEU A 187 -3.93 -9.71 -12.77
N ARG A 188 -5.10 -10.34 -12.64
CA ARG A 188 -5.41 -11.22 -11.50
C ARG A 188 -4.43 -12.38 -11.40
N GLU A 189 -4.13 -13.03 -12.52
CA GLU A 189 -3.17 -14.15 -12.54
C GLU A 189 -1.74 -13.67 -12.24
N ASP A 190 -1.29 -12.57 -12.81
CA ASP A 190 0.03 -11.99 -12.53
C ASP A 190 0.17 -11.64 -11.03
N LEU A 191 -0.86 -11.10 -10.42
CA LEU A 191 -0.90 -10.82 -8.97
C LEU A 191 -0.81 -12.10 -8.15
N LYS A 192 -1.61 -13.12 -8.46
CA LYS A 192 -1.58 -14.41 -7.73
C LYS A 192 -0.21 -15.09 -7.82
N VAL A 193 0.41 -15.10 -9.00
CA VAL A 193 1.77 -15.63 -9.20
C VAL A 193 2.77 -14.88 -8.31
N TYR A 194 2.66 -13.55 -8.25
CA TYR A 194 3.54 -12.74 -7.42
C TYR A 194 3.34 -13.03 -5.91
N LEU A 195 2.09 -13.08 -5.45
CA LEU A 195 1.75 -13.38 -4.07
C LEU A 195 2.22 -14.79 -3.66
N ASN A 196 2.03 -15.77 -4.54
CA ASN A 196 2.48 -17.14 -4.29
C ASN A 196 4.01 -17.21 -4.09
N LYS A 197 4.77 -16.52 -4.92
CA LYS A 197 6.23 -16.44 -4.79
C LYS A 197 6.65 -15.71 -3.50
N THR A 198 5.92 -14.66 -3.13
CA THR A 198 6.31 -13.80 -2.00
C THR A 198 5.93 -14.39 -0.65
N PHE A 199 4.77 -15.05 -0.54
CA PHE A 199 4.22 -15.45 0.76
C PHE A 199 4.15 -16.96 0.97
N ILE A 200 3.97 -17.75 -0.09
CA ILE A 200 3.73 -19.20 0.04
C ILE A 200 5.02 -19.98 -0.25
N ASN A 201 5.58 -19.81 -1.43
CA ASN A 201 6.75 -20.54 -1.91
C ASN A 201 8.05 -19.73 -1.69
N LYS A 202 8.35 -19.36 -0.45
CA LYS A 202 9.64 -18.77 -0.10
C LYS A 202 10.75 -19.79 -0.35
N LYS A 203 11.52 -19.60 -1.42
CA LYS A 203 12.78 -20.33 -1.64
C LYS A 203 13.93 -19.60 -0.99
#